data_3cb12ef1c2737ca14e59f600b14a8597
#
_entry.id   3cb12ef1c2737ca14e59f600b14a8597
#
_cell.length_a   1.000
_cell.length_b   1.000
_cell.length_c   1.000
_cell.angle_alpha   90.00
_cell.angle_beta   90.00
_cell.angle_gamma   90.00
#
_symmetry.space_group_name_H-M   'P 1'
#
loop_
_entity.id
_entity.type
_entity.pdbx_description
1 polymer ?
#
loop_
_entity_poly.entity_id
_entity_poly.type
_entity_poly.pdbx_seq_one_letter_code
_entity_poly.pdbx_strand_id
1 'polypeptide(L)'
;MSEGKVQQKQQARRAEIVVAAQKCFAEKGLHGASVADIAREAGLSVGQLYRIFASKEAIIEAIVSEIVNARVGEMIDENHNLARKAAVLAGRIPTSAATKSDNYLLMEINAEASRNPRLREILMQADRRLKEEGGRLSQRNQPGLSDARRNAASELIAVLTEGAAYRCELSASTPVDKADLEALYNMIFDRLFDEQA
;
A
#
# COMPACT_ATOMS: atom_id res chain seq x y z
N MET A 1 19.10 -24.14 18.59
CA MET A 1 17.69 -23.92 18.99
C MET A 1 17.43 -22.56 19.68
N SER A 2 18.44 -21.81 20.06
CA SER A 2 18.33 -20.51 20.76
C SER A 2 18.14 -19.30 19.81
N GLU A 3 18.82 -19.27 18.67
CA GLU A 3 18.80 -18.12 17.73
C GLU A 3 17.43 -17.85 17.10
N GLY A 4 16.69 -18.89 16.71
CA GLY A 4 15.35 -18.73 16.12
C GLY A 4 14.33 -18.13 17.09
N LYS A 5 14.42 -18.44 18.39
CA LYS A 5 13.51 -17.86 19.41
C LYS A 5 13.81 -16.38 19.66
N VAL A 6 15.08 -15.99 19.61
CA VAL A 6 15.49 -14.58 19.77
C VAL A 6 15.02 -13.77 18.57
N GLN A 7 15.21 -14.29 17.35
CA GLN A 7 14.71 -13.63 16.12
C GLN A 7 13.20 -13.49 16.11
N GLN A 8 12.46 -14.53 16.47
CA GLN A 8 10.99 -14.47 16.57
C GLN A 8 10.53 -13.42 17.58
N LYS A 9 11.19 -13.34 18.74
CA LYS A 9 10.87 -12.33 19.76
C LYS A 9 11.14 -10.91 19.27
N GLN A 10 12.25 -10.71 18.53
CA GLN A 10 12.57 -9.42 17.92
C GLN A 10 11.55 -9.02 16.84
N GLN A 11 11.16 -9.95 15.97
CA GLN A 11 10.14 -9.72 14.95
C GLN A 11 8.78 -9.40 15.57
N ALA A 12 8.34 -10.15 16.59
CA ALA A 12 7.09 -9.85 17.30
C ALA A 12 7.13 -8.45 17.91
N ARG A 13 8.25 -8.07 18.54
CA ARG A 13 8.40 -6.74 19.13
C ARG A 13 8.42 -5.63 18.09
N ARG A 14 9.01 -5.89 16.93
CA ARG A 14 8.99 -4.97 15.80
C ARG A 14 7.56 -4.74 15.28
N ALA A 15 6.79 -5.81 15.13
CA ALA A 15 5.37 -5.74 14.72
C ALA A 15 4.52 -4.96 15.73
N GLU A 16 4.69 -5.16 17.03
CA GLU A 16 3.99 -4.39 18.07
C GLU A 16 4.25 -2.88 17.94
N ILE A 17 5.49 -2.46 17.66
CA ILE A 17 5.82 -1.04 17.45
C ILE A 17 5.18 -0.51 16.18
N VAL A 18 5.13 -1.29 15.11
CA VAL A 18 4.48 -0.90 13.84
C VAL A 18 2.98 -0.65 14.06
N VAL A 19 2.28 -1.55 14.74
CA VAL A 19 0.85 -1.38 15.09
C VAL A 19 0.63 -0.14 15.96
N ALA A 20 1.48 0.07 16.97
CA ALA A 20 1.40 1.26 17.80
C ALA A 20 1.62 2.56 17.02
N ALA A 21 2.56 2.54 16.06
CA ALA A 21 2.85 3.68 15.20
C ALA A 21 1.68 3.98 14.24
N GLN A 22 1.09 2.96 13.61
CA GLN A 22 -0.10 3.13 12.76
C GLN A 22 -1.24 3.77 13.53
N LYS A 23 -1.50 3.34 14.76
CA LYS A 23 -2.51 3.95 15.63
C LYS A 23 -2.18 5.42 15.93
N CYS A 24 -0.95 5.72 16.34
CA CYS A 24 -0.53 7.10 16.62
C CYS A 24 -0.65 8.00 15.39
N PHE A 25 -0.28 7.51 14.21
CA PHE A 25 -0.39 8.26 12.96
C PHE A 25 -1.86 8.48 12.56
N ALA A 26 -2.73 7.48 12.73
CA ALA A 26 -4.15 7.63 12.47
C ALA A 26 -4.84 8.67 13.38
N GLU A 27 -4.41 8.77 14.64
CA GLU A 27 -4.99 9.70 15.63
C GLU A 27 -4.43 11.12 15.52
N LYS A 28 -3.13 11.28 15.24
CA LYS A 28 -2.41 12.56 15.36
C LYS A 28 -1.82 13.06 14.04
N GLY A 29 -1.94 12.28 12.97
CA GLY A 29 -1.24 12.51 11.71
C GLY A 29 0.26 12.21 11.79
N LEU A 30 0.89 12.17 10.62
CA LEU A 30 2.31 11.83 10.49
C LEU A 30 3.22 12.81 11.25
N HIS A 31 2.93 14.11 11.23
CA HIS A 31 3.72 15.12 11.93
C HIS A 31 3.43 15.21 13.43
N GLY A 32 2.17 15.06 13.81
CA GLY A 32 1.74 15.21 15.20
C GLY A 32 2.15 14.06 16.12
N ALA A 33 2.34 12.84 15.57
CA ALA A 33 2.79 11.69 16.34
C ALA A 33 4.32 11.73 16.54
N SER A 34 4.76 11.84 17.78
CA SER A 34 6.17 11.77 18.16
C SER A 34 6.65 10.33 18.40
N VAL A 35 7.96 10.10 18.33
CA VAL A 35 8.57 8.80 18.72
C VAL A 35 8.26 8.46 20.18
N ALA A 36 8.11 9.47 21.05
CA ALA A 36 7.71 9.28 22.44
C ALA A 36 6.25 8.80 22.57
N ASP A 37 5.35 9.27 21.71
CA ASP A 37 3.96 8.78 21.66
C ASP A 37 3.92 7.31 21.23
N ILE A 38 4.66 6.96 20.19
CA ILE A 38 4.75 5.59 19.68
C ILE A 38 5.33 4.66 20.75
N ALA A 39 6.41 5.07 21.41
CA ALA A 39 7.01 4.29 22.48
C ALA A 39 6.03 4.05 23.63
N ARG A 40 5.30 5.08 24.05
CA ARG A 40 4.27 4.99 25.10
C ARG A 40 3.14 4.03 24.69
N GLU A 41 2.64 4.14 23.46
CA GLU A 41 1.58 3.26 22.95
C GLU A 41 2.05 1.80 22.86
N ALA A 42 3.33 1.55 22.50
CA ALA A 42 3.94 0.22 22.47
C ALA A 42 4.36 -0.32 23.85
N GLY A 43 4.14 0.43 24.94
CA GLY A 43 4.60 0.06 26.28
C GLY A 43 6.12 -0.01 26.43
N LEU A 44 6.84 0.90 25.76
CA LEU A 44 8.31 0.97 25.73
C LEU A 44 8.85 2.32 26.24
N SER A 45 10.08 2.32 26.72
CA SER A 45 10.85 3.55 26.79
C SER A 45 11.33 3.97 25.39
N VAL A 46 11.55 5.27 25.19
CA VAL A 46 12.10 5.81 23.93
C VAL A 46 13.44 5.16 23.57
N GLY A 47 14.29 4.90 24.57
CA GLY A 47 15.58 4.22 24.36
C GLY A 47 15.42 2.76 23.94
N GLN A 48 14.37 2.05 24.38
CA GLN A 48 14.06 0.70 23.91
C GLN A 48 13.58 0.70 22.46
N LEU A 49 12.76 1.68 22.10
CA LEU A 49 12.29 1.85 20.73
C LEU A 49 13.46 2.12 19.78
N TYR A 50 14.37 3.04 20.13
CA TYR A 50 15.55 3.36 19.29
C TYR A 50 16.53 2.20 19.12
N ARG A 51 16.52 1.20 19.98
CA ARG A 51 17.30 -0.03 19.77
C ARG A 51 16.70 -0.92 18.65
N ILE A 52 15.43 -0.74 18.32
CA ILE A 52 14.70 -1.55 17.32
C ILE A 52 14.57 -0.79 16.02
N PHE A 53 14.29 0.50 16.08
CA PHE A 53 14.16 1.39 14.94
C PHE A 53 15.04 2.62 15.10
N ALA A 54 15.94 2.84 14.15
CA ALA A 54 16.94 3.92 14.22
C ALA A 54 16.32 5.33 14.13
N SER A 55 15.13 5.44 13.51
CA SER A 55 14.45 6.72 13.31
C SER A 55 12.94 6.52 13.11
N LYS A 56 12.18 7.62 13.07
CA LYS A 56 10.77 7.61 12.71
C LYS A 56 10.55 7.14 11.27
N GLU A 57 11.43 7.53 10.35
CA GLU A 57 11.41 7.07 8.97
C GLU A 57 11.60 5.55 8.85
N ALA A 58 12.42 4.95 9.70
CA ALA A 58 12.58 3.50 9.73
C ALA A 58 11.30 2.76 10.21
N ILE A 59 10.50 3.39 11.08
CA ILE A 59 9.17 2.88 11.46
C ILE A 59 8.20 3.02 10.27
N ILE A 60 8.20 4.16 9.60
CA ILE A 60 7.38 4.40 8.41
C ILE A 60 7.73 3.41 7.30
N GLU A 61 9.00 3.14 7.06
CA GLU A 61 9.47 2.14 6.10
C GLU A 61 8.93 0.74 6.42
N ALA A 62 8.91 0.36 7.70
CA ALA A 62 8.33 -0.90 8.12
C ALA A 62 6.83 -0.96 7.85
N ILE A 63 6.08 0.10 8.16
CA ILE A 63 4.65 0.20 7.88
C ILE A 63 4.39 0.10 6.37
N VAL A 64 5.08 0.88 5.55
CA VAL A 64 4.94 0.84 4.08
C VAL A 64 5.26 -0.57 3.55
N SER A 65 6.29 -1.24 4.09
CA SER A 65 6.63 -2.60 3.72
C SER A 65 5.53 -3.61 4.05
N GLU A 66 4.85 -3.47 5.20
CA GLU A 66 3.71 -4.32 5.56
C GLU A 66 2.52 -4.09 4.63
N ILE A 67 2.19 -2.84 4.32
CA ILE A 67 1.13 -2.50 3.36
C ILE A 67 1.42 -3.10 1.98
N VAL A 68 2.67 -2.97 1.49
CA VAL A 68 3.09 -3.56 0.22
C VAL A 68 3.00 -5.08 0.25
N ASN A 69 3.45 -5.73 1.35
CA ASN A 69 3.34 -7.19 1.51
C ASN A 69 1.87 -7.66 1.44
N ALA A 70 0.97 -6.96 2.14
CA ALA A 70 -0.45 -7.27 2.11
C ALA A 70 -1.02 -7.14 0.69
N ARG A 71 -0.72 -6.04 -0.01
CA ARG A 71 -1.17 -5.82 -1.40
C ARG A 71 -0.62 -6.86 -2.39
N VAL A 72 0.65 -7.23 -2.24
CA VAL A 72 1.26 -8.28 -3.05
C VAL A 72 0.59 -9.63 -2.76
N GLY A 73 0.32 -9.95 -1.48
CA GLY A 73 -0.43 -11.13 -1.10
C GLY A 73 -1.80 -11.19 -1.77
N GLU A 74 -2.58 -10.11 -1.69
CA GLU A 74 -3.87 -9.98 -2.36
C GLU A 74 -3.77 -10.20 -3.88
N MET A 75 -2.76 -9.59 -4.53
CA MET A 75 -2.53 -9.76 -5.98
C MET A 75 -2.25 -11.22 -6.34
N ILE A 76 -1.50 -11.96 -5.51
CA ILE A 76 -1.17 -13.37 -5.72
C ILE A 76 -2.40 -14.26 -5.48
N ASP A 77 -3.11 -14.07 -4.37
CA ASP A 77 -4.27 -14.86 -3.98
C ASP A 77 -5.43 -14.70 -4.98
N GLU A 78 -5.61 -13.50 -5.49
CA GLU A 78 -6.61 -13.18 -6.51
C GLU A 78 -6.18 -13.58 -7.93
N ASN A 79 -4.97 -14.08 -8.10
CA ASN A 79 -4.40 -14.44 -9.40
C ASN A 79 -4.55 -13.34 -10.47
N HIS A 80 -4.32 -12.08 -10.06
CA HIS A 80 -4.48 -10.91 -10.93
C HIS A 80 -5.88 -10.80 -11.56
N ASN A 81 -6.93 -11.03 -10.76
CA ASN A 81 -8.32 -10.96 -11.22
C ASN A 81 -8.71 -9.50 -11.49
N LEU A 82 -8.71 -9.12 -12.78
CA LEU A 82 -9.01 -7.76 -13.23
C LEU A 82 -10.47 -7.36 -13.02
N ALA A 83 -11.41 -8.30 -13.14
CA ALA A 83 -12.82 -8.02 -12.86
C ALA A 83 -13.04 -7.69 -11.36
N ARG A 84 -12.37 -8.43 -10.47
CA ARG A 84 -12.37 -8.08 -9.04
C ARG A 84 -11.71 -6.73 -8.78
N LYS A 85 -10.61 -6.44 -9.48
CA LYS A 85 -9.95 -5.12 -9.39
C LYS A 85 -10.88 -4.00 -9.83
N ALA A 86 -11.63 -4.18 -10.93
CA ALA A 86 -12.63 -3.22 -11.40
C ALA A 86 -13.70 -2.96 -10.33
N ALA A 87 -14.24 -4.02 -9.72
CA ALA A 87 -15.25 -3.92 -8.66
C ALA A 87 -14.73 -3.16 -7.42
N VAL A 88 -13.47 -3.41 -7.03
CA VAL A 88 -12.80 -2.71 -5.92
C VAL A 88 -12.61 -1.22 -6.24
N LEU A 89 -12.16 -0.88 -7.44
CA LEU A 89 -12.00 0.50 -7.89
C LEU A 89 -13.34 1.23 -7.99
N ALA A 90 -14.38 0.57 -8.52
CA ALA A 90 -15.73 1.12 -8.61
C ALA A 90 -16.35 1.35 -7.22
N GLY A 91 -16.05 0.47 -6.26
CA GLY A 91 -16.37 0.66 -4.84
C GLY A 91 -15.46 1.69 -4.14
N ARG A 92 -14.50 2.24 -4.86
CA ARG A 92 -13.48 3.19 -4.39
C ARG A 92 -12.71 2.68 -3.18
N ILE A 93 -12.27 1.46 -3.30
CA ILE A 93 -11.24 0.72 -2.59
C ILE A 93 -11.58 0.21 -1.19
N PRO A 94 -11.96 0.95 -0.13
CA PRO A 94 -11.89 0.35 1.18
C PRO A 94 -12.78 -0.87 1.31
N THR A 95 -12.16 -2.04 1.41
CA THR A 95 -12.80 -3.30 1.75
C THR A 95 -12.77 -3.55 3.26
N SER A 96 -11.99 -2.75 4.01
CA SER A 96 -11.89 -2.79 5.47
C SER A 96 -11.50 -1.43 6.06
N ALA A 97 -11.71 -1.25 7.36
CA ALA A 97 -11.24 -0.08 8.09
C ALA A 97 -9.70 0.05 8.09
N ALA A 98 -8.99 -1.08 8.13
CA ALA A 98 -7.52 -1.12 8.04
C ALA A 98 -7.05 -0.58 6.70
N THR A 99 -7.58 -1.08 5.57
CA THR A 99 -7.25 -0.60 4.23
C THR A 99 -7.50 0.90 4.07
N LYS A 100 -8.59 1.41 4.67
CA LYS A 100 -8.89 2.85 4.68
C LYS A 100 -7.83 3.64 5.42
N SER A 101 -7.42 3.19 6.62
CA SER A 101 -6.39 3.83 7.42
C SER A 101 -5.03 3.84 6.69
N ASP A 102 -4.65 2.71 6.08
CA ASP A 102 -3.43 2.58 5.32
C ASP A 102 -3.38 3.54 4.12
N ASN A 103 -4.51 3.70 3.41
CA ASN A 103 -4.59 4.64 2.29
C ASN A 103 -4.37 6.08 2.74
N TYR A 104 -4.97 6.51 3.86
CA TYR A 104 -4.74 7.86 4.39
C TYR A 104 -3.30 8.08 4.82
N LEU A 105 -2.71 7.10 5.51
CA LEU A 105 -1.32 7.18 5.91
C LEU A 105 -0.39 7.28 4.69
N LEU A 106 -0.64 6.49 3.64
CA LEU A 106 0.14 6.59 2.39
C LEU A 106 -0.01 7.95 1.71
N MET A 107 -1.20 8.58 1.75
CA MET A 107 -1.39 9.94 1.23
C MET A 107 -0.58 10.97 2.02
N GLU A 108 -0.55 10.88 3.35
CA GLU A 108 0.27 11.76 4.19
C GLU A 108 1.77 11.56 3.91
N ILE A 109 2.23 10.30 3.81
CA ILE A 109 3.62 9.96 3.50
C ILE A 109 3.98 10.51 2.10
N ASN A 110 3.09 10.39 1.11
CA ASN A 110 3.32 10.88 -0.24
C ASN A 110 3.42 12.43 -0.27
N ALA A 111 2.54 13.12 0.45
CA ALA A 111 2.63 14.57 0.59
C ALA A 111 3.96 15.01 1.24
N GLU A 112 4.43 14.29 2.27
CA GLU A 112 5.69 14.57 2.94
C GLU A 112 6.91 14.21 2.10
N ALA A 113 6.83 13.20 1.24
CA ALA A 113 7.90 12.79 0.34
C ALA A 113 8.34 13.90 -0.63
N SER A 114 7.50 14.91 -0.87
CA SER A 114 7.86 16.11 -1.63
C SER A 114 9.02 16.90 -0.98
N ARG A 115 9.13 16.83 0.35
CA ARG A 115 10.10 17.59 1.18
C ARG A 115 11.13 16.70 1.87
N ASN A 116 10.82 15.41 2.08
CA ASN A 116 11.67 14.44 2.76
C ASN A 116 12.24 13.40 1.77
N PRO A 117 13.53 13.51 1.38
CA PRO A 117 14.14 12.58 0.42
C PRO A 117 14.09 11.11 0.87
N ARG A 118 14.16 10.86 2.19
CA ARG A 118 14.12 9.49 2.72
C ARG A 118 12.74 8.86 2.52
N LEU A 119 11.67 9.60 2.78
CA LEU A 119 10.30 9.11 2.54
C LEU A 119 10.03 8.89 1.05
N ARG A 120 10.58 9.78 0.19
CA ARG A 120 10.52 9.59 -1.26
C ARG A 120 11.18 8.29 -1.69
N GLU A 121 12.36 7.97 -1.17
CA GLU A 121 13.07 6.73 -1.46
C GLU A 121 12.25 5.50 -1.02
N ILE A 122 11.65 5.54 0.17
CA ILE A 122 10.78 4.47 0.68
C ILE A 122 9.60 4.21 -0.27
N LEU A 123 8.91 5.27 -0.71
CA LEU A 123 7.79 5.14 -1.64
C LEU A 123 8.23 4.62 -3.02
N MET A 124 9.37 5.09 -3.54
CA MET A 124 9.91 4.60 -4.81
C MET A 124 10.27 3.11 -4.75
N GLN A 125 10.79 2.63 -3.62
CA GLN A 125 11.08 1.21 -3.42
C GLN A 125 9.78 0.39 -3.33
N ALA A 126 8.77 0.91 -2.63
CA ALA A 126 7.45 0.31 -2.52
C ALA A 126 6.75 0.17 -3.90
N ASP A 127 6.72 1.25 -4.69
CA ASP A 127 6.17 1.27 -6.05
C ASP A 127 6.88 0.27 -6.96
N ARG A 128 8.21 0.28 -6.95
CA ARG A 128 9.02 -0.67 -7.75
C ARG A 128 8.64 -2.11 -7.42
N ARG A 129 8.53 -2.45 -6.14
CA ARG A 129 8.17 -3.81 -5.71
C ARG A 129 6.78 -4.22 -6.17
N LEU A 130 5.78 -3.34 -6.04
CA LEU A 130 4.43 -3.60 -6.54
C LEU A 130 4.40 -3.82 -8.05
N LYS A 131 5.15 -3.01 -8.82
CA LYS A 131 5.27 -3.14 -10.27
C LYS A 131 5.98 -4.43 -10.68
N GLU A 132 7.05 -4.82 -9.99
CA GLU A 132 7.76 -6.08 -10.25
C GLU A 132 6.84 -7.30 -10.03
N GLU A 133 6.10 -7.35 -8.92
CA GLU A 133 5.19 -8.47 -8.65
C GLU A 133 3.99 -8.47 -9.61
N GLY A 134 3.39 -7.32 -9.88
CA GLY A 134 2.33 -7.18 -10.88
C GLY A 134 2.81 -7.59 -12.28
N GLY A 135 4.02 -7.21 -12.66
CA GLY A 135 4.65 -7.61 -13.91
C GLY A 135 4.86 -9.13 -14.01
N ARG A 136 5.33 -9.78 -12.94
CA ARG A 136 5.48 -11.25 -12.90
C ARG A 136 4.13 -11.98 -13.06
N LEU A 137 3.08 -11.48 -12.39
CA LEU A 137 1.73 -12.04 -12.51
C LEU A 137 1.17 -11.83 -13.92
N SER A 138 1.33 -10.64 -14.49
CA SER A 138 0.92 -10.33 -15.87
C SER A 138 1.69 -11.19 -16.87
N GLN A 139 3.01 -11.39 -16.71
CA GLN A 139 3.79 -12.26 -17.57
C GLN A 139 3.29 -13.71 -17.56
N ARG A 140 2.84 -14.18 -16.41
CA ARG A 140 2.29 -15.53 -16.25
C ARG A 140 0.91 -15.68 -16.90
N ASN A 141 0.06 -14.66 -16.75
CA ASN A 141 -1.33 -14.71 -17.19
C ASN A 141 -1.54 -14.25 -18.64
N GLN A 142 -0.65 -13.35 -19.13
CA GLN A 142 -0.66 -12.82 -20.51
C GLN A 142 0.76 -12.86 -21.09
N PRO A 143 1.27 -14.05 -21.44
CA PRO A 143 2.65 -14.21 -21.94
C PRO A 143 2.91 -13.53 -23.29
N GLY A 144 1.87 -13.31 -24.11
CA GLY A 144 1.95 -12.63 -25.40
C GLY A 144 2.11 -11.11 -25.32
N LEU A 145 1.86 -10.52 -24.14
CA LEU A 145 1.96 -9.08 -23.99
C LEU A 145 3.41 -8.60 -23.97
N SER A 146 3.75 -7.57 -24.76
CA SER A 146 5.09 -6.99 -24.74
C SER A 146 5.43 -6.33 -23.39
N ASP A 147 6.72 -6.28 -23.04
CA ASP A 147 7.16 -5.64 -21.79
C ASP A 147 6.80 -4.14 -21.75
N ALA A 148 6.86 -3.45 -22.88
CA ALA A 148 6.45 -2.04 -22.97
C ALA A 148 4.96 -1.88 -22.63
N ARG A 149 4.11 -2.73 -23.18
CA ARG A 149 2.66 -2.72 -22.92
C ARG A 149 2.36 -3.09 -21.47
N ARG A 150 3.04 -4.10 -20.95
CA ARG A 150 2.94 -4.54 -19.55
C ARG A 150 3.28 -3.42 -18.56
N ASN A 151 4.39 -2.71 -18.80
CA ASN A 151 4.81 -1.58 -17.97
C ASN A 151 3.80 -0.43 -18.02
N ALA A 152 3.29 -0.10 -19.21
CA ALA A 152 2.27 0.94 -19.37
C ALA A 152 0.95 0.56 -18.67
N ALA A 153 0.52 -0.71 -18.78
CA ALA A 153 -0.67 -1.20 -18.09
C ALA A 153 -0.50 -1.15 -16.57
N SER A 154 0.66 -1.56 -16.05
CA SER A 154 0.96 -1.49 -14.62
C SER A 154 0.92 -0.05 -14.10
N GLU A 155 1.49 0.90 -14.84
CA GLU A 155 1.44 2.33 -14.50
C GLU A 155 0.00 2.85 -14.48
N LEU A 156 -0.80 2.55 -15.51
CA LEU A 156 -2.18 2.99 -15.55
C LEU A 156 -3.02 2.40 -14.40
N ILE A 157 -2.82 1.12 -14.07
CA ILE A 157 -3.49 0.49 -12.93
C ILE A 157 -3.09 1.17 -11.62
N ALA A 158 -1.82 1.55 -11.44
CA ALA A 158 -1.37 2.28 -10.27
C ALA A 158 -2.08 3.63 -10.15
N VAL A 159 -2.09 4.43 -11.24
CA VAL A 159 -2.78 5.73 -11.29
C VAL A 159 -4.27 5.61 -10.98
N LEU A 160 -4.96 4.62 -11.57
CA LEU A 160 -6.38 4.38 -11.29
C LEU A 160 -6.62 3.97 -9.84
N THR A 161 -5.73 3.16 -9.27
CA THR A 161 -5.82 2.72 -7.87
C THR A 161 -5.63 3.88 -6.90
N GLU A 162 -4.61 4.70 -7.12
CA GLU A 162 -4.33 5.88 -6.28
C GLU A 162 -5.42 6.94 -6.42
N GLY A 163 -5.88 7.19 -7.64
CA GLY A 163 -7.00 8.11 -7.91
C GLY A 163 -8.28 7.66 -7.24
N ALA A 164 -8.61 6.37 -7.29
CA ALA A 164 -9.78 5.81 -6.63
C ALA A 164 -9.67 5.92 -5.10
N ALA A 165 -8.49 5.64 -4.53
CA ALA A 165 -8.23 5.78 -3.10
C ALA A 165 -8.37 7.23 -2.64
N TYR A 166 -7.81 8.19 -3.37
CA TYR A 166 -7.94 9.62 -3.09
C TYR A 166 -9.40 10.09 -3.12
N ARG A 167 -10.19 9.58 -4.07
CA ARG A 167 -11.60 9.97 -4.24
C ARG A 167 -12.56 9.25 -3.29
N CYS A 168 -12.10 8.35 -2.46
CA CYS A 168 -12.94 7.59 -1.53
C CYS A 168 -13.87 8.50 -0.70
N GLU A 169 -13.34 9.54 -0.09
CA GLU A 169 -14.11 10.48 0.75
C GLU A 169 -14.90 11.51 -0.09
N LEU A 170 -14.43 11.82 -1.28
CA LEU A 170 -15.10 12.80 -2.15
C LEU A 170 -16.31 12.21 -2.88
N SER A 171 -16.51 10.89 -2.78
CA SER A 171 -17.57 10.19 -3.51
C SER A 171 -18.99 10.53 -3.03
N ALA A 172 -19.14 10.99 -1.80
CA ALA A 172 -20.44 11.37 -1.26
C ALA A 172 -21.06 12.62 -1.93
N SER A 173 -20.26 13.44 -2.59
CA SER A 173 -20.70 14.70 -3.19
C SER A 173 -21.34 14.55 -4.58
N THR A 174 -21.06 13.45 -5.28
CA THR A 174 -21.62 13.21 -6.63
C THR A 174 -21.97 11.73 -6.75
N PRO A 175 -23.26 11.38 -6.76
CA PRO A 175 -23.69 9.99 -6.97
C PRO A 175 -23.20 9.50 -8.34
N VAL A 176 -22.40 8.43 -8.34
CA VAL A 176 -22.01 7.71 -9.55
C VAL A 176 -22.53 6.30 -9.41
N ASP A 177 -23.18 5.79 -10.45
CA ASP A 177 -23.61 4.40 -10.46
C ASP A 177 -22.38 3.49 -10.41
N LYS A 178 -22.35 2.61 -9.41
CA LYS A 178 -21.23 1.71 -9.20
C LYS A 178 -21.08 0.70 -10.33
N ALA A 179 -22.21 0.20 -10.86
CA ALA A 179 -22.20 -0.80 -11.92
C ALA A 179 -21.70 -0.20 -13.23
N ASP A 180 -22.10 1.02 -13.56
CA ASP A 180 -21.60 1.75 -14.73
C ASP A 180 -20.09 2.01 -14.61
N LEU A 181 -19.62 2.43 -13.44
CA LEU A 181 -18.20 2.67 -13.21
C LEU A 181 -17.38 1.37 -13.28
N GLU A 182 -17.90 0.28 -12.74
CA GLU A 182 -17.28 -1.05 -12.84
C GLU A 182 -17.20 -1.53 -14.29
N ALA A 183 -18.25 -1.34 -15.08
CA ALA A 183 -18.26 -1.65 -16.50
C ALA A 183 -17.19 -0.87 -17.27
N LEU A 184 -16.99 0.42 -16.97
CA LEU A 184 -15.94 1.23 -17.57
C LEU A 184 -14.54 0.75 -17.18
N TYR A 185 -14.31 0.37 -15.93
CA TYR A 185 -13.01 -0.20 -15.54
C TYR A 185 -12.73 -1.55 -16.22
N ASN A 186 -13.74 -2.41 -16.34
CA ASN A 186 -13.60 -3.67 -17.09
C ASN A 186 -13.22 -3.42 -18.54
N MET A 187 -13.90 -2.49 -19.23
CA MET A 187 -13.58 -2.11 -20.61
C MET A 187 -12.12 -1.62 -20.74
N ILE A 188 -11.65 -0.80 -19.79
CA ILE A 188 -10.26 -0.33 -19.78
C ILE A 188 -9.31 -1.51 -19.60
N PHE A 189 -9.57 -2.41 -18.66
CA PHE A 189 -8.69 -3.55 -18.39
C PHE A 189 -8.67 -4.55 -19.54
N ASP A 190 -9.80 -4.85 -20.14
CA ASP A 190 -9.88 -5.70 -21.33
C ASP A 190 -9.00 -5.13 -22.46
N ARG A 191 -9.08 -3.81 -22.68
CA ARG A 191 -8.27 -3.15 -23.71
C ARG A 191 -6.77 -3.08 -23.38
N LEU A 192 -6.41 -2.93 -22.09
CA LEU A 192 -5.02 -2.87 -21.66
C LEU A 192 -4.29 -4.18 -21.92
N PHE A 193 -4.97 -5.30 -21.76
CA PHE A 193 -4.40 -6.64 -21.87
C PHE A 193 -4.79 -7.38 -23.16
N ASP A 194 -5.40 -6.68 -24.11
CA ASP A 194 -5.66 -7.20 -25.44
C ASP A 194 -4.33 -7.27 -26.24
N GLU A 195 -3.95 -8.47 -26.65
CA GLU A 195 -2.73 -8.73 -27.42
C GLU A 195 -2.78 -8.15 -28.85
N GLN A 196 -3.97 -7.79 -29.33
CA GLN A 196 -4.19 -7.29 -30.69
C GLN A 196 -4.37 -5.76 -30.75
N ALA A 197 -4.24 -5.07 -29.62
CA ALA A 197 -4.49 -3.63 -29.51
C ALA A 197 -3.27 -2.76 -29.75
#